data_edbb7f342ad07dac3491c9d73b23673d
#
_entry.id   edbb7f342ad07dac3491c9d73b23673d
#
_cell.length_a   1.000
_cell.length_b   1.000
_cell.length_c   1.000
_cell.angle_alpha   90.00
_cell.angle_beta   90.00
_cell.angle_gamma   90.00
#
_symmetry.space_group_name_H-M   'P 1'
#
loop_
_entity.id
_entity.type
_entity.pdbx_description
1 polymer ?
#
loop_
_entity_poly.entity_id
_entity_poly.type
_entity_poly.pdbx_seq_one_letter_code
_entity_poly.pdbx_strand_id
1 'polypeptide(L)'
;MANFNPVVFGYGALLLLLAASFAVRLDHFRLGLAIAALVALPVTLLGWGGAGYAMLMIAILVVNLGMAARTWFGDASVRFSAEEQSLRRQHFEGLNPATARRLIDQGHWISARRGEVLIRENQAAPSLFYLAEGEALIQRDGIEVGTVSDGTLIGEATVLDGGQATGTVSLATNSRLWFVPAAALRAFLAANPDIAGALHEGFARALRGKLATANARIADMPPLA
;
A
#
# COMPACT_ATOMS: atom_id res chain seq x y z
N MET A 1 16.34 34.76 -38.74
CA MET A 1 16.03 34.77 -37.30
C MET A 1 14.58 34.29 -37.17
N ALA A 2 14.33 33.19 -36.55
CA ALA A 2 12.95 32.71 -36.33
C ALA A 2 12.24 33.71 -35.41
N ASN A 3 11.10 34.26 -35.87
CA ASN A 3 10.28 35.15 -35.07
C ASN A 3 9.76 34.38 -33.84
N PHE A 4 10.41 34.60 -32.71
CA PHE A 4 9.97 34.07 -31.43
C PHE A 4 8.63 34.74 -31.06
N ASN A 5 7.54 33.97 -31.08
CA ASN A 5 6.22 34.47 -30.70
C ASN A 5 5.90 33.99 -29.26
N PRO A 6 6.00 34.85 -28.25
CA PRO A 6 5.76 34.47 -26.85
C PRO A 6 4.33 33.96 -26.60
N VAL A 7 3.36 34.38 -27.41
CA VAL A 7 1.97 33.92 -27.27
C VAL A 7 1.81 32.43 -27.50
N VAL A 8 2.62 31.82 -28.38
CA VAL A 8 2.60 30.37 -28.64
C VAL A 8 3.02 29.59 -27.40
N PHE A 9 4.00 30.06 -26.66
CA PHE A 9 4.44 29.44 -25.40
C PHE A 9 3.37 29.57 -24.31
N GLY A 10 2.65 30.70 -24.26
CA GLY A 10 1.52 30.89 -23.35
C GLY A 10 0.40 29.87 -23.59
N TYR A 11 0.00 29.68 -24.84
CA TYR A 11 -1.00 28.67 -25.21
C TYR A 11 -0.48 27.25 -24.96
N GLY A 12 0.79 26.95 -25.23
CA GLY A 12 1.42 25.69 -24.91
C GLY A 12 1.37 25.36 -23.42
N ALA A 13 1.66 26.33 -22.56
CA ALA A 13 1.58 26.16 -21.11
C ALA A 13 0.14 25.88 -20.66
N LEU A 14 -0.86 26.59 -21.20
CA LEU A 14 -2.27 26.35 -20.89
C LEU A 14 -2.75 24.95 -21.32
N LEU A 15 -2.33 24.48 -22.49
CA LEU A 15 -2.63 23.13 -22.96
C LEU A 15 -1.98 22.06 -22.06
N LEU A 16 -0.76 22.29 -21.59
CA LEU A 16 -0.10 21.41 -20.63
C LEU A 16 -0.81 21.39 -19.28
N LEU A 17 -1.28 22.53 -18.78
CA LEU A 17 -2.11 22.60 -17.58
C LEU A 17 -3.41 21.82 -17.73
N LEU A 18 -4.08 21.98 -18.87
CA LEU A 18 -5.29 21.24 -19.20
C LEU A 18 -5.01 19.74 -19.24
N ALA A 19 -3.96 19.31 -19.92
CA ALA A 19 -3.56 17.91 -19.98
C ALA A 19 -3.20 17.34 -18.59
N ALA A 20 -2.49 18.12 -17.77
CA ALA A 20 -2.15 17.74 -16.41
C ALA A 20 -3.40 17.52 -15.53
N SER A 21 -4.49 18.27 -15.75
CA SER A 21 -5.73 18.14 -14.98
C SER A 21 -6.43 16.78 -15.16
N PHE A 22 -6.11 16.02 -16.21
CA PHE A 22 -6.59 14.65 -16.40
C PHE A 22 -5.70 13.59 -15.72
N ALA A 23 -4.62 13.98 -15.08
CA ALA A 23 -3.74 13.04 -14.41
C ALA A 23 -4.40 12.45 -13.15
N VAL A 24 -4.59 11.15 -13.13
CA VAL A 24 -5.18 10.42 -11.99
C VAL A 24 -4.22 10.37 -10.80
N ARG A 25 -2.90 10.34 -11.07
CA ARG A 25 -1.87 10.32 -10.03
C ARG A 25 -1.34 11.72 -9.75
N LEU A 26 -1.28 12.06 -8.47
CA LEU A 26 -0.81 13.36 -7.99
C LEU A 26 0.61 13.70 -8.48
N ASP A 27 1.48 12.68 -8.62
CA ASP A 27 2.85 12.87 -9.10
C ASP A 27 2.90 13.31 -10.56
N HIS A 28 2.06 12.71 -11.42
CA HIS A 28 1.94 13.12 -12.83
C HIS A 28 1.33 14.52 -12.96
N PHE A 29 0.35 14.86 -12.10
CA PHE A 29 -0.21 16.20 -12.04
C PHE A 29 0.86 17.26 -11.69
N ARG A 30 1.66 17.00 -10.66
CA ARG A 30 2.76 17.88 -10.24
C ARG A 30 3.83 18.03 -11.31
N LEU A 31 4.19 16.95 -11.99
CA LEU A 31 5.12 17.00 -13.12
C LEU A 31 4.56 17.85 -14.25
N GLY A 32 3.27 17.69 -14.59
CA GLY A 32 2.59 18.52 -15.58
C GLY A 32 2.60 20.01 -15.24
N LEU A 33 2.37 20.35 -13.97
CA LEU A 33 2.48 21.73 -13.47
C LEU A 33 3.89 22.28 -13.60
N ALA A 34 4.91 21.49 -13.27
CA ALA A 34 6.31 21.90 -13.40
C ALA A 34 6.69 22.14 -14.87
N ILE A 35 6.27 21.26 -15.78
CA ILE A 35 6.52 21.43 -17.23
C ILE A 35 5.78 22.64 -17.76
N ALA A 36 4.53 22.86 -17.38
CA ALA A 36 3.76 24.03 -17.80
C ALA A 36 4.40 25.34 -17.32
N ALA A 37 4.87 25.39 -16.07
CA ALA A 37 5.58 26.54 -15.53
C ALA A 37 6.91 26.79 -16.29
N LEU A 38 7.64 25.74 -16.63
CA LEU A 38 8.88 25.84 -17.43
C LEU A 38 8.61 26.41 -18.83
N VAL A 39 7.55 25.95 -19.49
CA VAL A 39 7.15 26.43 -20.83
C VAL A 39 6.65 27.88 -20.79
N ALA A 40 6.03 28.31 -19.68
CA ALA A 40 5.57 29.68 -19.50
C ALA A 40 6.71 30.67 -19.18
N LEU A 41 7.85 30.22 -18.64
CA LEU A 41 8.96 31.08 -18.25
C LEU A 41 9.47 32.02 -19.35
N PRO A 42 9.68 31.60 -20.61
CA PRO A 42 10.12 32.53 -21.68
C PRO A 42 9.15 33.68 -21.91
N VAL A 43 7.83 33.48 -21.76
CA VAL A 43 6.83 34.53 -21.93
C VAL A 43 7.02 35.62 -20.89
N THR A 44 7.28 35.24 -19.64
CA THR A 44 7.44 36.18 -18.53
C THR A 44 8.80 36.91 -18.57
N LEU A 45 9.86 36.22 -19.00
CA LEU A 45 11.20 36.81 -19.14
C LEU A 45 11.30 37.81 -20.30
N LEU A 46 10.49 37.65 -21.35
CA LEU A 46 10.47 38.52 -22.54
C LEU A 46 9.53 39.74 -22.40
N GLY A 47 9.07 40.02 -21.18
CA GLY A 47 8.38 41.27 -20.87
C GLY A 47 6.85 41.19 -20.67
N TRP A 48 6.28 40.00 -20.73
CA TRP A 48 4.84 39.81 -20.43
C TRP A 48 4.68 39.44 -18.94
N GLY A 49 4.23 40.38 -18.13
CA GLY A 49 3.90 40.18 -16.72
C GLY A 49 4.98 40.58 -15.72
N GLY A 50 6.19 40.92 -16.15
CA GLY A 50 7.26 41.45 -15.30
C GLY A 50 7.90 40.41 -14.34
N ALA A 51 8.81 40.89 -13.51
CA ALA A 51 9.61 40.07 -12.59
C ALA A 51 8.74 39.26 -11.60
N GLY A 52 7.59 39.77 -11.16
CA GLY A 52 6.70 39.08 -10.23
C GLY A 52 6.13 37.79 -10.82
N TYR A 53 5.73 37.79 -12.08
CA TYR A 53 5.25 36.59 -12.77
C TYR A 53 6.35 35.57 -12.97
N ALA A 54 7.57 36.00 -13.32
CA ALA A 54 8.72 35.10 -13.46
C ALA A 54 9.06 34.43 -12.12
N MET A 55 9.06 35.16 -11.01
CA MET A 55 9.28 34.62 -9.67
C MET A 55 8.21 33.58 -9.28
N LEU A 56 6.93 33.85 -9.60
CA LEU A 56 5.85 32.91 -9.33
C LEU A 56 6.01 31.61 -10.14
N MET A 57 6.37 31.69 -11.42
CA MET A 57 6.60 30.51 -12.28
C MET A 57 7.78 29.68 -11.76
N ILE A 58 8.87 30.34 -11.34
CA ILE A 58 10.02 29.67 -10.72
C ILE A 58 9.60 28.99 -9.41
N ALA A 59 8.81 29.63 -8.56
CA ALA A 59 8.32 29.06 -7.33
C ALA A 59 7.46 27.81 -7.60
N ILE A 60 6.53 27.87 -8.55
CA ILE A 60 5.69 26.73 -8.96
C ILE A 60 6.58 25.57 -9.47
N LEU A 61 7.57 25.87 -10.31
CA LEU A 61 8.50 24.90 -10.84
C LEU A 61 9.28 24.20 -9.72
N VAL A 62 9.91 24.98 -8.84
CA VAL A 62 10.77 24.46 -7.76
C VAL A 62 9.97 23.62 -6.77
N VAL A 63 8.79 24.09 -6.34
CA VAL A 63 7.94 23.38 -5.40
C VAL A 63 7.46 22.04 -6.01
N ASN A 64 6.93 22.06 -7.22
CA ASN A 64 6.40 20.85 -7.85
C ASN A 64 7.48 19.85 -8.22
N LEU A 65 8.63 20.31 -8.72
CA LEU A 65 9.78 19.46 -9.02
C LEU A 65 10.38 18.87 -7.74
N GLY A 66 10.53 19.68 -6.69
CA GLY A 66 11.03 19.21 -5.39
C GLY A 66 10.12 18.17 -4.75
N MET A 67 8.80 18.35 -4.83
CA MET A 67 7.85 17.36 -4.32
C MET A 67 7.81 16.08 -5.17
N ALA A 68 7.92 16.19 -6.50
CA ALA A 68 8.03 15.02 -7.38
C ALA A 68 9.35 14.24 -7.12
N ALA A 69 10.45 14.97 -6.98
CA ALA A 69 11.75 14.38 -6.64
C ALA A 69 11.70 13.65 -5.30
N ARG A 70 11.08 14.23 -4.27
CA ARG A 70 10.95 13.61 -2.94
C ARG A 70 10.19 12.27 -3.01
N THR A 71 9.12 12.18 -3.80
CA THR A 71 8.38 10.92 -4.00
C THR A 71 9.23 9.90 -4.75
N TRP A 72 9.84 10.27 -5.86
CA TRP A 72 10.63 9.36 -6.68
C TRP A 72 11.90 8.86 -5.96
N PHE A 73 12.65 9.74 -5.31
CA PHE A 73 13.85 9.34 -4.57
C PHE A 73 13.50 8.59 -3.28
N GLY A 74 12.37 8.93 -2.62
CA GLY A 74 11.86 8.19 -1.48
C GLY A 74 11.54 6.74 -1.83
N ASP A 75 10.84 6.51 -2.95
CA ASP A 75 10.49 5.17 -3.42
C ASP A 75 11.70 4.37 -3.92
N ALA A 76 12.65 5.03 -4.60
CA ALA A 76 13.83 4.38 -5.15
C ALA A 76 14.86 3.96 -4.08
N SER A 77 14.85 4.58 -2.91
CA SER A 77 15.80 4.30 -1.83
C SER A 77 15.38 3.13 -0.94
N VAL A 78 14.13 2.68 -1.03
CA VAL A 78 13.58 1.62 -0.18
C VAL A 78 14.09 0.25 -0.62
N ARG A 79 14.72 -0.46 0.31
CA ARG A 79 15.13 -1.85 0.11
C ARG A 79 14.25 -2.78 0.94
N PHE A 80 13.89 -3.90 0.35
CA PHE A 80 13.14 -4.96 1.00
C PHE A 80 13.96 -6.24 1.01
N SER A 81 13.89 -7.01 2.09
CA SER A 81 14.35 -8.39 2.10
C SER A 81 13.48 -9.25 1.16
N ALA A 82 13.89 -10.49 0.90
CA ALA A 82 13.09 -11.42 0.10
C ALA A 82 11.72 -11.68 0.73
N GLU A 83 11.66 -11.86 2.05
CA GLU A 83 10.43 -12.07 2.83
C GLU A 83 9.51 -10.82 2.76
N GLU A 84 10.06 -9.63 2.97
CA GLU A 84 9.33 -8.36 2.89
C GLU A 84 8.81 -8.08 1.49
N GLN A 85 9.58 -8.43 0.47
CA GLN A 85 9.19 -8.29 -0.93
C GLN A 85 8.00 -9.21 -1.25
N SER A 86 7.99 -10.43 -0.70
CA SER A 86 6.88 -11.38 -0.83
C SER A 86 5.61 -10.85 -0.18
N LEU A 87 5.70 -10.43 1.10
CA LEU A 87 4.61 -9.80 1.84
C LEU A 87 4.04 -8.60 1.08
N ARG A 88 4.91 -7.71 0.59
CA ARG A 88 4.49 -6.53 -0.16
C ARG A 88 3.75 -6.88 -1.45
N ARG A 89 4.29 -7.80 -2.26
CA ARG A 89 3.66 -8.17 -3.55
C ARG A 89 2.32 -8.85 -3.37
N GLN A 90 2.19 -9.69 -2.36
CA GLN A 90 0.98 -10.48 -2.16
C GLN A 90 -0.15 -9.69 -1.50
N HIS A 91 0.17 -8.80 -0.56
CA HIS A 91 -0.84 -8.20 0.30
C HIS A 91 -0.85 -6.66 0.29
N PHE A 92 0.26 -6.01 -0.08
CA PHE A 92 0.42 -4.55 -0.05
C PHE A 92 0.76 -3.96 -1.43
N GLU A 93 0.38 -4.64 -2.51
CA GLU A 93 0.68 -4.23 -3.89
C GLU A 93 0.17 -2.82 -4.23
N GLY A 94 -0.98 -2.43 -3.65
CA GLY A 94 -1.55 -1.09 -3.84
C GLY A 94 -0.79 0.04 -3.16
N LEU A 95 0.20 -0.26 -2.30
CA LEU A 95 1.00 0.73 -1.61
C LEU A 95 2.30 1.02 -2.38
N ASN A 96 2.68 2.31 -2.45
CA ASN A 96 4.00 2.68 -2.94
C ASN A 96 5.10 2.13 -2.00
N PRO A 97 6.35 1.96 -2.49
CA PRO A 97 7.43 1.34 -1.72
C PRO A 97 7.70 2.00 -0.37
N ALA A 98 7.74 3.33 -0.30
CA ALA A 98 8.01 4.05 0.94
C ALA A 98 6.89 3.85 1.98
N THR A 99 5.64 3.81 1.53
CA THR A 99 4.48 3.55 2.39
C THR A 99 4.43 2.11 2.86
N ALA A 100 4.69 1.14 1.97
CA ALA A 100 4.79 -0.27 2.34
C ALA A 100 5.90 -0.50 3.38
N ARG A 101 7.06 0.16 3.23
CA ARG A 101 8.15 0.12 4.22
C ARG A 101 7.68 0.58 5.59
N ARG A 102 7.03 1.75 5.68
CA ARG A 102 6.50 2.29 6.93
C ARG A 102 5.50 1.36 7.61
N LEU A 103 4.67 0.66 6.82
CA LEU A 103 3.72 -0.32 7.34
C LEU A 103 4.43 -1.57 7.87
N ILE A 104 5.37 -2.12 7.10
CA ILE A 104 6.14 -3.30 7.48
C ILE A 104 6.96 -3.03 8.74
N ASP A 105 7.48 -1.82 8.90
CA ASP A 105 8.23 -1.38 10.09
C ASP A 105 7.37 -1.27 11.37
N GLN A 106 6.03 -1.32 11.27
CA GLN A 106 5.16 -1.40 12.46
C GLN A 106 5.14 -2.80 13.08
N GLY A 107 5.56 -3.80 12.33
CA GLY A 107 5.59 -5.19 12.78
C GLY A 107 6.98 -5.72 13.01
N HIS A 108 7.05 -6.97 13.44
CA HIS A 108 8.29 -7.66 13.78
C HIS A 108 8.36 -9.02 13.10
N TRP A 109 9.56 -9.38 12.64
CA TRP A 109 9.85 -10.70 12.11
C TRP A 109 10.28 -11.64 13.24
N ILE A 110 9.60 -12.77 13.37
CA ILE A 110 9.86 -13.79 14.39
C ILE A 110 9.95 -15.17 13.76
N SER A 111 10.71 -16.06 14.41
CA SER A 111 10.65 -17.51 14.19
C SER A 111 9.92 -18.15 15.36
N ALA A 112 8.93 -18.94 15.06
CA ALA A 112 8.08 -19.60 16.06
C ALA A 112 8.08 -21.11 15.84
N ARG A 113 7.83 -21.87 16.92
CA ARG A 113 7.91 -23.33 16.91
C ARG A 113 6.56 -23.96 16.61
N ARG A 114 6.61 -25.17 16.10
CA ARG A 114 5.42 -26.04 16.01
C ARG A 114 4.68 -26.08 17.34
N GLY A 115 3.35 -25.99 17.29
CA GLY A 115 2.45 -26.01 18.43
C GLY A 115 2.22 -24.67 19.12
N GLU A 116 2.97 -23.61 18.75
CA GLU A 116 2.69 -22.28 19.29
C GLU A 116 1.35 -21.74 18.76
N VAL A 117 0.56 -21.17 19.67
CA VAL A 117 -0.75 -20.57 19.36
C VAL A 117 -0.56 -19.11 19.04
N LEU A 118 -0.91 -18.73 17.80
CA LEU A 118 -0.84 -17.35 17.32
C LEU A 118 -2.06 -16.52 17.74
N ILE A 119 -3.23 -17.12 17.60
CA ILE A 119 -4.54 -16.50 17.90
C ILE A 119 -5.39 -17.54 18.63
N ARG A 120 -6.09 -17.11 19.67
CA ARG A 120 -7.09 -17.93 20.36
C ARG A 120 -8.48 -17.55 19.91
N GLU A 121 -9.36 -18.52 19.76
CA GLU A 121 -10.79 -18.29 19.53
C GLU A 121 -11.38 -17.35 20.59
N ASN A 122 -12.27 -16.46 20.19
CA ASN A 122 -12.86 -15.41 21.01
C ASN A 122 -11.87 -14.37 21.57
N GLN A 123 -10.60 -14.41 21.19
CA GLN A 123 -9.63 -13.38 21.54
C GLN A 123 -10.07 -12.04 20.92
N ALA A 124 -10.19 -11.01 21.77
CA ALA A 124 -10.50 -9.66 21.33
C ALA A 124 -9.30 -9.04 20.56
N ALA A 125 -9.58 -8.42 19.43
CA ALA A 125 -8.62 -7.68 18.64
C ALA A 125 -7.27 -8.43 18.44
N PRO A 126 -7.27 -9.60 17.78
CA PRO A 126 -6.05 -10.38 17.57
C PRO A 126 -5.06 -9.59 16.70
N SER A 127 -3.76 -9.89 16.88
CA SER A 127 -2.71 -9.35 16.01
C SER A 127 -2.87 -9.86 14.59
N LEU A 128 -2.34 -9.08 13.62
CA LEU A 128 -2.20 -9.53 12.25
C LEU A 128 -0.86 -10.28 12.10
N PHE A 129 -0.90 -11.45 11.48
CA PHE A 129 0.28 -12.24 11.15
C PHE A 129 0.37 -12.45 9.64
N TYR A 130 1.59 -12.52 9.13
CA TYR A 130 1.91 -13.03 7.80
C TYR A 130 2.79 -14.26 7.96
N LEU A 131 2.34 -15.39 7.46
CA LEU A 131 3.09 -16.65 7.48
C LEU A 131 4.02 -16.65 6.26
N ALA A 132 5.30 -16.35 6.48
CA ALA A 132 6.27 -16.31 5.39
C ALA A 132 6.75 -17.71 5.01
N GLU A 133 6.92 -18.59 6.00
CA GLU A 133 7.29 -19.99 5.81
C GLU A 133 6.61 -20.87 6.86
N GLY A 134 6.13 -22.04 6.44
CA GLY A 134 5.53 -23.04 7.31
C GLY A 134 4.03 -23.23 7.10
N GLU A 135 3.40 -23.88 8.07
CA GLU A 135 1.97 -24.20 8.06
C GLU A 135 1.34 -23.92 9.42
N ALA A 136 0.07 -23.52 9.40
CA ALA A 136 -0.74 -23.36 10.61
C ALA A 136 -2.09 -24.07 10.47
N LEU A 137 -2.62 -24.58 11.59
CA LEU A 137 -3.92 -25.20 11.72
C LEU A 137 -4.92 -24.19 12.24
N ILE A 138 -6.12 -24.22 11.69
CA ILE A 138 -7.27 -23.45 12.18
C ILE A 138 -8.22 -24.42 12.86
N GLN A 139 -8.56 -24.12 14.10
CA GLN A 139 -9.54 -24.88 14.89
C GLN A 139 -10.67 -23.97 15.33
N ARG A 140 -11.89 -24.50 15.34
CA ARG A 140 -13.07 -23.86 15.89
C ARG A 140 -13.78 -24.84 16.80
N ASP A 141 -14.12 -24.43 18.02
CA ASP A 141 -14.70 -25.30 19.04
C ASP A 141 -13.88 -26.59 19.26
N GLY A 142 -12.55 -26.50 19.12
CA GLY A 142 -11.62 -27.61 19.24
C GLY A 142 -11.55 -28.55 18.03
N ILE A 143 -12.35 -28.30 16.98
CA ILE A 143 -12.36 -29.11 15.75
C ILE A 143 -11.50 -28.41 14.68
N GLU A 144 -10.64 -29.17 14.02
CA GLU A 144 -9.85 -28.67 12.90
C GLU A 144 -10.77 -28.37 11.70
N VAL A 145 -10.77 -27.11 11.27
CA VAL A 145 -11.59 -26.62 10.16
C VAL A 145 -10.76 -26.28 8.91
N GLY A 146 -9.45 -26.26 9.03
CA GLY A 146 -8.59 -26.04 7.89
C GLY A 146 -7.14 -25.76 8.23
N THR A 147 -6.32 -25.65 7.19
CA THR A 147 -4.91 -25.30 7.25
C THR A 147 -4.63 -24.05 6.43
N VAL A 148 -3.62 -23.31 6.82
CA VAL A 148 -3.05 -22.19 6.05
C VAL A 148 -1.57 -22.47 5.81
N SER A 149 -1.15 -22.20 4.58
CA SER A 149 0.24 -22.34 4.15
C SER A 149 0.94 -20.99 4.07
N ASP A 150 2.22 -21.04 3.75
CA ASP A 150 3.06 -19.87 3.47
C ASP A 150 2.41 -18.87 2.49
N GLY A 151 2.82 -17.64 2.61
CA GLY A 151 2.26 -16.51 1.85
C GLY A 151 0.90 -16.02 2.35
N THR A 152 0.38 -16.50 3.48
CA THR A 152 -0.97 -16.19 3.94
C THR A 152 -0.98 -15.17 5.10
N LEU A 153 -1.93 -14.22 5.06
CA LEU A 153 -2.28 -13.38 6.21
C LEU A 153 -3.23 -14.13 7.15
N ILE A 154 -3.07 -13.92 8.46
CA ILE A 154 -3.87 -14.52 9.53
C ILE A 154 -4.32 -13.38 10.46
N GLY A 155 -5.61 -13.32 10.77
CA GLY A 155 -6.20 -12.27 11.62
C GLY A 155 -6.68 -11.03 10.86
N GLU A 156 -6.60 -11.01 9.54
CA GLU A 156 -7.00 -9.88 8.69
C GLU A 156 -8.50 -9.57 8.78
N ALA A 157 -9.32 -10.57 9.11
CA ALA A 157 -10.77 -10.39 9.19
C ALA A 157 -11.21 -9.50 10.36
N THR A 158 -10.43 -9.46 11.43
CA THR A 158 -10.85 -8.82 12.69
C THR A 158 -9.89 -7.73 13.19
N VAL A 159 -8.68 -7.66 12.65
CA VAL A 159 -7.64 -6.73 13.12
C VAL A 159 -8.02 -5.26 12.95
N LEU A 160 -8.80 -4.94 11.91
CA LEU A 160 -9.16 -3.55 11.58
C LEU A 160 -10.37 -3.04 12.38
N ASP A 161 -11.40 -3.85 12.49
CA ASP A 161 -12.66 -3.51 13.19
C ASP A 161 -12.65 -3.84 14.67
N GLY A 162 -11.62 -4.57 15.14
CA GLY A 162 -11.47 -4.93 16.55
C GLY A 162 -12.38 -6.07 17.00
N GLY A 163 -12.93 -6.83 16.05
CA GLY A 163 -13.75 -8.00 16.32
C GLY A 163 -13.02 -9.10 17.09
N GLN A 164 -13.77 -10.12 17.51
CA GLN A 164 -13.20 -11.30 18.15
C GLN A 164 -12.75 -12.33 17.10
N ALA A 165 -11.68 -13.06 17.41
CA ALA A 165 -11.20 -14.14 16.58
C ALA A 165 -12.24 -15.26 16.46
N THR A 166 -12.48 -15.72 15.25
CA THR A 166 -13.49 -16.75 14.93
C THR A 166 -12.98 -18.18 15.07
N GLY A 167 -11.72 -18.37 15.44
CA GLY A 167 -11.11 -19.64 15.65
C GLY A 167 -9.70 -19.52 16.24
N THR A 168 -9.18 -20.62 16.71
CA THR A 168 -7.81 -20.75 17.22
C THR A 168 -6.87 -21.09 16.06
N VAL A 169 -5.74 -20.38 15.97
CA VAL A 169 -4.70 -20.65 14.97
C VAL A 169 -3.42 -21.06 15.69
N SER A 170 -2.92 -22.24 15.40
CA SER A 170 -1.69 -22.80 15.95
C SER A 170 -0.75 -23.27 14.84
N LEU A 171 0.56 -23.21 15.07
CA LEU A 171 1.55 -23.62 14.08
C LEU A 171 1.64 -25.15 13.96
N ALA A 172 1.51 -25.67 12.75
CA ALA A 172 1.69 -27.07 12.41
C ALA A 172 3.17 -27.46 12.23
N THR A 173 4.00 -26.47 11.85
CA THR A 173 5.45 -26.61 11.63
C THR A 173 6.21 -25.48 12.32
N ASN A 174 7.54 -25.59 12.40
CA ASN A 174 8.38 -24.45 12.73
C ASN A 174 8.24 -23.42 11.59
N SER A 175 7.99 -22.18 11.95
CA SER A 175 7.54 -21.18 10.99
C SER A 175 8.27 -19.85 11.12
N ARG A 176 8.34 -19.12 10.00
CA ARG A 176 8.80 -17.75 9.93
C ARG A 176 7.61 -16.82 9.73
N LEU A 177 7.47 -15.82 10.59
CA LEU A 177 6.30 -14.94 10.66
C LEU A 177 6.73 -13.48 10.72
N TRP A 178 5.94 -12.63 10.08
CA TRP A 178 5.85 -11.22 10.45
C TRP A 178 4.53 -10.99 11.19
N PHE A 179 4.56 -10.21 12.26
CA PHE A 179 3.34 -9.86 12.98
C PHE A 179 3.33 -8.39 13.37
N VAL A 180 2.13 -7.83 13.45
CA VAL A 180 1.89 -6.50 13.97
C VAL A 180 0.73 -6.53 14.97
N PRO A 181 0.91 -5.98 16.20
CA PRO A 181 -0.16 -5.86 17.17
C PRO A 181 -1.32 -5.02 16.62
N ALA A 182 -2.56 -5.46 16.87
CA ALA A 182 -3.74 -4.75 16.36
C ALA A 182 -3.78 -3.27 16.79
N ALA A 183 -3.38 -2.97 18.01
CA ALA A 183 -3.33 -1.59 18.52
C ALA A 183 -2.34 -0.73 17.72
N ALA A 184 -1.15 -1.25 17.44
CA ALA A 184 -0.13 -0.55 16.65
C ALA A 184 -0.60 -0.32 15.21
N LEU A 185 -1.18 -1.35 14.57
CA LEU A 185 -1.73 -1.23 13.21
C LEU A 185 -2.84 -0.18 13.14
N ARG A 186 -3.80 -0.22 14.06
CA ARG A 186 -4.90 0.77 14.10
C ARG A 186 -4.40 2.19 14.36
N ALA A 187 -3.47 2.38 15.29
CA ALA A 187 -2.86 3.68 15.53
C ALA A 187 -2.13 4.22 14.29
N PHE A 188 -1.39 3.35 13.60
CA PHE A 188 -0.71 3.70 12.35
C PHE A 188 -1.71 4.11 11.25
N LEU A 189 -2.80 3.37 11.08
CA LEU A 189 -3.83 3.67 10.08
C LEU A 189 -4.61 4.95 10.40
N ALA A 190 -4.89 5.21 11.68
CA ALA A 190 -5.52 6.46 12.11
C ALA A 190 -4.65 7.69 11.78
N ALA A 191 -3.33 7.55 11.87
CA ALA A 191 -2.37 8.59 11.50
C ALA A 191 -2.12 8.68 9.98
N ASN A 192 -2.52 7.66 9.19
CA ASN A 192 -2.27 7.55 7.74
C ASN A 192 -3.54 7.07 7.01
N PRO A 193 -4.60 7.89 6.91
CA PRO A 193 -5.89 7.48 6.37
C PRO A 193 -5.85 7.12 4.87
N ASP A 194 -4.88 7.66 4.14
CA ASP A 194 -4.61 7.33 2.73
C ASP A 194 -4.17 5.86 2.55
N ILE A 195 -3.58 5.25 3.58
CA ILE A 195 -3.15 3.85 3.56
C ILE A 195 -4.31 2.92 3.90
N ALA A 196 -5.21 3.36 4.75
CA ALA A 196 -6.31 2.53 5.25
C ALA A 196 -7.16 1.95 4.10
N GLY A 197 -7.50 2.76 3.09
CA GLY A 197 -8.27 2.31 1.92
C GLY A 197 -7.59 1.18 1.16
N ALA A 198 -6.31 1.36 0.81
CA ALA A 198 -5.53 0.35 0.08
C ALA A 198 -5.36 -0.94 0.89
N LEU A 199 -5.21 -0.83 2.22
CA LEU A 199 -5.08 -1.99 3.10
C LEU A 199 -6.40 -2.76 3.21
N HIS A 200 -7.54 -2.07 3.35
CA HIS A 200 -8.87 -2.70 3.34
C HIS A 200 -9.14 -3.46 2.04
N GLU A 201 -8.78 -2.89 0.89
CA GLU A 201 -8.89 -3.59 -0.40
C GLU A 201 -7.99 -4.83 -0.47
N GLY A 202 -6.76 -4.74 0.04
CA GLY A 202 -5.83 -5.86 0.12
C GLY A 202 -6.39 -7.01 0.98
N PHE A 203 -6.90 -6.69 2.16
CA PHE A 203 -7.50 -7.68 3.07
C PHE A 203 -8.79 -8.28 2.52
N ALA A 204 -9.64 -7.47 1.90
CA ALA A 204 -10.85 -7.97 1.23
C ALA A 204 -10.51 -8.93 0.08
N ARG A 205 -9.42 -8.70 -0.65
CA ARG A 205 -8.92 -9.63 -1.67
C ARG A 205 -8.44 -10.95 -1.05
N ALA A 206 -7.64 -10.88 0.01
CA ALA A 206 -7.14 -12.06 0.72
C ALA A 206 -8.30 -12.91 1.25
N LEU A 207 -9.30 -12.28 1.85
CA LEU A 207 -10.49 -12.95 2.37
C LEU A 207 -11.32 -13.62 1.27
N ARG A 208 -11.54 -12.93 0.14
CA ARG A 208 -12.23 -13.53 -1.04
C ARG A 208 -11.47 -14.75 -1.57
N GLY A 209 -10.15 -14.70 -1.63
CA GLY A 209 -9.33 -15.85 -2.02
C GLY A 209 -9.52 -17.06 -1.10
N LYS A 210 -9.52 -16.84 0.23
CA LYS A 210 -9.79 -17.89 1.22
C LYS A 210 -11.19 -18.49 1.08
N LEU A 211 -12.21 -17.66 0.88
CA LEU A 211 -13.59 -18.13 0.66
C LEU A 211 -13.70 -18.96 -0.61
N ALA A 212 -13.08 -18.54 -1.71
CA ALA A 212 -13.07 -19.31 -2.95
C ALA A 212 -12.41 -20.69 -2.77
N THR A 213 -11.29 -20.76 -2.06
CA THR A 213 -10.62 -22.04 -1.74
C THR A 213 -11.47 -22.92 -0.84
N ALA A 214 -12.13 -22.35 0.17
CA ALA A 214 -13.04 -23.10 1.05
C ALA A 214 -14.23 -23.66 0.30
N ASN A 215 -14.85 -22.85 -0.56
CA ASN A 215 -15.98 -23.29 -1.39
C ASN A 215 -15.59 -24.40 -2.38
N ALA A 216 -14.39 -24.32 -2.98
CA ALA A 216 -13.89 -25.38 -3.86
C ALA A 216 -13.74 -26.72 -3.09
N ARG A 217 -13.17 -26.66 -1.88
CA ARG A 217 -13.04 -27.87 -1.02
C ARG A 217 -14.40 -28.48 -0.65
N ILE A 218 -15.41 -27.65 -0.39
CA ILE A 218 -16.77 -28.14 -0.08
C ILE A 218 -17.40 -28.79 -1.33
N ALA A 219 -17.18 -28.22 -2.52
CA ALA A 219 -17.70 -28.78 -3.78
C ALA A 219 -17.06 -30.14 -4.13
N ASP A 220 -15.82 -30.36 -3.73
CA ASP A 220 -15.09 -31.63 -3.95
C ASP A 220 -15.37 -32.69 -2.87
N MET A 221 -16.15 -32.36 -1.82
CA MET A 221 -16.56 -33.36 -0.82
C MET A 221 -17.61 -34.31 -1.41
N PRO A 222 -17.43 -35.65 -1.24
CA PRO A 222 -18.45 -36.60 -1.63
C PRO A 222 -19.75 -36.33 -0.85
N PRO A 223 -20.92 -36.53 -1.48
CA PRO A 223 -22.17 -36.37 -0.79
C PRO A 223 -22.27 -37.26 0.44
N LEU A 224 -22.72 -36.69 1.55
CA LEU A 224 -22.96 -37.43 2.79
C LEU A 224 -23.87 -38.60 2.50
N ALA A 225 -23.42 -39.82 2.73
CA ALA A 225 -24.19 -41.06 2.55
C ALA A 225 -25.28 -41.19 3.63
#